data_3c1b67f50c8963d73cdbc0ec0c34f1ae
#
_entry.id   3c1b67f50c8963d73cdbc0ec0c34f1ae
#
_cell.length_a   1.000
_cell.length_b   1.000
_cell.length_c   1.000
_cell.angle_alpha   90.00
_cell.angle_beta   90.00
_cell.angle_gamma   90.00
#
_symmetry.space_group_name_H-M   'P 1'
#
loop_
_entity.id
_entity.type
_entity.pdbx_description
1 polymer ?
#
loop_
_entity_poly.entity_id
_entity_poly.type
_entity_poly.pdbx_seq_one_letter_code
_entity_poly.pdbx_strand_id
1 'polypeptide(L)'
;MDRTGSARFEGDTWDLASSVGSTATMVAAQRALANREGLINDPFAEPLVRAVGMDFFIRALDGEIELDEVDPEFNLRRAAEGMTVRTRWFDKLFTDAAAADVRQAVILAAGLDARAYRLDWAAETTVYELDQPEVIEFKTKTLTGLGAQPKSDRRTIAIDLRNDWPKALRDNGFDPSAPTAWIAEGLLIYLPPQAQDLLFDRINELSAPGSRVATEHIPDIKMFSDERSQRITDRLKQYGHDIQMKDLIYHGERSHVIEYLIGHGWDVSAQTMREAYATNGFEFPEQETIGMFADLSYVSAVKR
;
A
#
# COMPACT_ATOMS: atom_id res chain seq x y z
N MET A 1 14.11 -3.79 -32.37
CA MET A 1 12.74 -3.40 -32.01
C MET A 1 12.68 -3.51 -30.51
N ASP A 2 12.85 -2.36 -29.85
CA ASP A 2 12.86 -2.26 -28.39
C ASP A 2 11.46 -2.51 -27.85
N ARG A 3 11.25 -3.66 -27.21
CA ARG A 3 10.05 -3.92 -26.40
C ARG A 3 10.35 -3.52 -24.95
N THR A 4 10.48 -2.24 -24.71
CA THR A 4 10.51 -1.65 -23.36
C THR A 4 9.13 -1.09 -22.98
N GLY A 5 8.07 -1.79 -23.32
CA GLY A 5 6.71 -1.44 -22.96
C GLY A 5 6.23 -2.28 -21.79
N SER A 6 5.75 -1.64 -20.72
CA SER A 6 4.91 -2.28 -19.71
C SER A 6 3.82 -3.12 -20.40
N ALA A 7 3.54 -4.33 -19.89
CA ALA A 7 2.40 -5.14 -20.36
C ALA A 7 1.04 -4.48 -20.05
N ARG A 8 1.05 -3.35 -19.35
CA ARG A 8 -0.12 -2.60 -18.96
C ARG A 8 -0.65 -1.71 -20.07
N PHE A 9 -1.97 -1.66 -20.21
CA PHE A 9 -2.66 -0.86 -21.22
C PHE A 9 -3.89 -0.16 -20.62
N GLU A 10 -4.35 0.88 -21.28
CA GLU A 10 -5.56 1.61 -20.90
C GLU A 10 -6.77 0.65 -20.99
N GLY A 11 -7.47 0.47 -19.87
CA GLY A 11 -8.63 -0.44 -19.78
C GLY A 11 -8.31 -1.84 -19.24
N ASP A 12 -7.09 -2.12 -18.78
CA ASP A 12 -6.78 -3.36 -18.05
C ASP A 12 -7.60 -3.46 -16.76
N THR A 13 -8.08 -4.68 -16.46
CA THR A 13 -8.88 -4.97 -15.25
C THR A 13 -8.00 -5.60 -14.18
N TRP A 14 -8.42 -5.44 -12.93
CA TRP A 14 -7.66 -5.87 -11.76
C TRP A 14 -8.50 -6.84 -10.95
N ASP A 15 -8.07 -8.07 -10.82
CA ASP A 15 -8.62 -8.99 -9.84
C ASP A 15 -7.58 -9.33 -8.76
N LEU A 16 -8.03 -9.75 -7.57
CA LEU A 16 -7.15 -10.00 -6.43
C LEU A 16 -6.25 -11.23 -6.57
N ALA A 17 -6.56 -12.12 -7.51
CA ALA A 17 -5.80 -13.36 -7.76
C ALA A 17 -4.81 -13.22 -8.91
N SER A 18 -4.88 -12.15 -9.69
CA SER A 18 -4.00 -11.92 -10.83
C SER A 18 -3.47 -10.48 -10.86
N SER A 19 -2.41 -10.27 -11.60
CA SER A 19 -1.88 -8.94 -11.91
C SER A 19 -1.56 -8.13 -10.62
N VAL A 20 -1.92 -6.86 -10.55
CA VAL A 20 -1.66 -6.00 -9.39
C VAL A 20 -2.45 -6.42 -8.14
N GLY A 21 -3.60 -7.07 -8.30
CA GLY A 21 -4.37 -7.61 -7.17
C GLY A 21 -3.60 -8.65 -6.37
N SER A 22 -2.76 -9.44 -7.00
CA SER A 22 -1.91 -10.40 -6.30
C SER A 22 -0.83 -9.72 -5.44
N THR A 23 -0.38 -8.52 -5.80
CA THR A 23 0.57 -7.76 -4.98
C THR A 23 -0.10 -7.24 -3.70
N ALA A 24 -1.38 -6.86 -3.76
CA ALA A 24 -2.17 -6.53 -2.57
C ALA A 24 -2.34 -7.76 -1.65
N THR A 25 -2.52 -8.95 -2.25
CA THR A 25 -2.60 -10.21 -1.51
C THR A 25 -1.26 -10.57 -0.86
N MET A 26 -0.14 -10.36 -1.55
CA MET A 26 1.21 -10.53 -0.98
C MET A 26 1.43 -9.62 0.22
N VAL A 27 1.10 -8.34 0.12
CA VAL A 27 1.21 -7.38 1.23
C VAL A 27 0.33 -7.81 2.41
N ALA A 28 -0.89 -8.28 2.14
CA ALA A 28 -1.78 -8.80 3.20
C ALA A 28 -1.23 -10.08 3.84
N ALA A 29 -0.61 -10.99 3.07
CA ALA A 29 0.03 -12.18 3.61
C ALA A 29 1.20 -11.83 4.54
N GLN A 30 2.02 -10.85 4.18
CA GLN A 30 3.09 -10.36 5.05
C GLN A 30 2.55 -9.69 6.33
N ARG A 31 1.41 -8.95 6.25
CA ARG A 31 0.74 -8.44 7.46
C ARG A 31 0.20 -9.58 8.33
N ALA A 32 -0.32 -10.65 7.73
CA ALA A 32 -0.76 -11.83 8.46
C ALA A 32 0.39 -12.47 9.25
N LEU A 33 1.58 -12.60 8.63
CA LEU A 33 2.79 -13.07 9.32
C LEU A 33 3.17 -12.15 10.49
N ALA A 34 3.24 -10.83 10.24
CA ALA A 34 3.56 -9.86 11.28
C ALA A 34 2.54 -9.88 12.44
N ASN A 35 1.27 -10.12 12.14
CA ASN A 35 0.22 -10.28 13.16
C ASN A 35 0.40 -11.57 13.97
N ARG A 36 0.76 -12.70 13.34
CA ARG A 36 1.05 -13.97 14.03
C ARG A 36 2.21 -13.85 15.01
N GLU A 37 3.25 -13.09 14.63
CA GLU A 37 4.40 -12.79 15.50
C GLU A 37 4.09 -11.76 16.60
N GLY A 38 2.86 -11.24 16.65
CA GLY A 38 2.46 -10.22 17.64
C GLY A 38 3.10 -8.86 17.43
N LEU A 39 3.67 -8.62 16.24
CA LEU A 39 4.36 -7.37 15.92
C LEU A 39 3.41 -6.25 15.51
N ILE A 40 2.25 -6.58 14.92
CA ILE A 40 1.16 -5.66 14.60
C ILE A 40 -0.17 -6.26 15.04
N ASN A 41 -1.24 -5.46 15.02
CA ASN A 41 -2.60 -5.93 15.23
C ASN A 41 -3.40 -5.79 13.92
N ASP A 42 -3.42 -6.85 13.11
CA ASP A 42 -4.26 -6.97 11.91
C ASP A 42 -4.91 -8.35 11.82
N PRO A 43 -5.95 -8.60 12.64
CA PRO A 43 -6.60 -9.91 12.68
C PRO A 43 -7.36 -10.25 11.40
N PHE A 44 -7.51 -9.29 10.48
CA PHE A 44 -8.25 -9.46 9.23
C PHE A 44 -7.35 -9.86 8.06
N ALA A 45 -6.03 -9.63 8.15
CA ALA A 45 -5.10 -9.88 7.05
C ALA A 45 -5.14 -11.35 6.60
N GLU A 46 -4.99 -12.31 7.51
CA GLU A 46 -5.00 -13.73 7.16
C GLU A 46 -6.34 -14.22 6.63
N PRO A 47 -7.50 -13.92 7.24
CA PRO A 47 -8.80 -14.28 6.67
C PRO A 47 -9.03 -13.73 5.26
N LEU A 48 -8.60 -12.51 4.98
CA LEU A 48 -8.70 -11.91 3.65
C LEU A 48 -7.83 -12.66 2.63
N VAL A 49 -6.57 -12.97 2.96
CA VAL A 49 -5.67 -13.76 2.10
C VAL A 49 -6.27 -15.14 1.79
N ARG A 50 -6.79 -15.82 2.82
CA ARG A 50 -7.41 -17.15 2.64
C ARG A 50 -8.65 -17.08 1.76
N ALA A 51 -9.44 -16.00 1.88
CA ALA A 51 -10.63 -15.79 1.07
C ALA A 51 -10.29 -15.51 -0.41
N VAL A 52 -9.16 -14.85 -0.72
CA VAL A 52 -8.67 -14.69 -2.11
C VAL A 52 -8.36 -16.05 -2.73
N GLY A 53 -7.86 -17.01 -1.94
CA GLY A 53 -7.65 -18.39 -2.39
C GLY A 53 -6.39 -18.61 -3.22
N MET A 54 -5.40 -17.72 -3.17
CA MET A 54 -4.11 -17.95 -3.85
C MET A 54 -3.28 -19.00 -3.09
N ASP A 55 -3.14 -20.18 -3.68
CA ASP A 55 -2.52 -21.38 -3.08
C ASP A 55 -1.12 -21.08 -2.50
N PHE A 56 -0.28 -20.37 -3.23
CA PHE A 56 1.07 -19.99 -2.79
C PHE A 56 1.05 -19.28 -1.41
N PHE A 57 0.22 -18.26 -1.25
CA PHE A 57 0.18 -17.51 0.01
C PHE A 57 -0.46 -18.30 1.14
N ILE A 58 -1.43 -19.15 0.84
CA ILE A 58 -2.06 -20.03 1.85
C ILE A 58 -1.03 -21.02 2.36
N ARG A 59 -0.29 -21.69 1.47
CA ARG A 59 0.75 -22.65 1.83
C ARG A 59 1.92 -22.01 2.58
N ALA A 60 2.32 -20.79 2.19
CA ALA A 60 3.32 -20.02 2.93
C ALA A 60 2.83 -19.68 4.36
N LEU A 61 1.57 -19.28 4.52
CA LEU A 61 0.96 -19.06 5.83
C LEU A 61 0.83 -20.35 6.65
N ASP A 62 0.60 -21.49 6.01
CA ASP A 62 0.49 -22.78 6.68
C ASP A 62 1.86 -23.41 7.01
N GLY A 63 2.96 -22.77 6.58
CA GLY A 63 4.34 -23.25 6.79
C GLY A 63 4.70 -24.43 5.88
N GLU A 64 4.01 -24.60 4.76
CA GLU A 64 4.32 -25.62 3.75
C GLU A 64 5.38 -25.14 2.74
N ILE A 65 5.66 -23.85 2.72
CA ILE A 65 6.69 -23.22 1.90
C ILE A 65 7.59 -22.42 2.82
N GLU A 66 8.85 -22.80 2.90
CA GLU A 66 9.86 -22.04 3.59
C GLU A 66 10.35 -20.90 2.70
N LEU A 67 10.17 -19.64 3.12
CA LEU A 67 10.52 -18.48 2.28
C LEU A 67 12.03 -18.36 2.03
N ASP A 68 12.88 -18.89 2.90
CA ASP A 68 14.33 -18.99 2.71
C ASP A 68 14.73 -20.02 1.62
N GLU A 69 13.87 -20.99 1.29
CA GLU A 69 14.04 -21.81 0.10
C GLU A 69 13.79 -21.02 -1.20
N VAL A 70 12.89 -20.04 -1.13
CA VAL A 70 12.58 -19.13 -2.27
C VAL A 70 13.69 -18.09 -2.43
N ASP A 71 14.08 -17.45 -1.34
CA ASP A 71 15.21 -16.52 -1.28
C ASP A 71 15.93 -16.71 0.06
N PRO A 72 17.18 -17.23 0.06
CA PRO A 72 17.95 -17.48 1.30
C PRO A 72 18.17 -16.23 2.17
N GLU A 73 18.02 -15.04 1.59
CA GLU A 73 18.13 -13.78 2.29
C GLU A 73 16.79 -13.28 2.85
N PHE A 74 15.67 -13.92 2.47
CA PHE A 74 14.32 -13.51 2.82
C PHE A 74 13.56 -14.65 3.50
N ASN A 75 13.46 -14.57 4.79
CA ASN A 75 12.70 -15.52 5.61
C ASN A 75 11.42 -14.89 6.19
N LEU A 76 10.56 -15.72 6.79
CA LEU A 76 9.29 -15.30 7.40
C LEU A 76 9.47 -14.15 8.40
N ARG A 77 10.51 -14.22 9.23
CA ARG A 77 10.79 -13.20 10.25
C ARG A 77 11.10 -11.85 9.59
N ARG A 78 11.94 -11.83 8.56
CA ARG A 78 12.29 -10.58 7.85
C ARG A 78 11.11 -10.00 7.09
N ALA A 79 10.26 -10.86 6.51
CA ALA A 79 9.01 -10.43 5.91
C ALA A 79 8.10 -9.75 6.94
N ALA A 80 7.97 -10.37 8.12
CA ALA A 80 7.17 -9.83 9.22
C ALA A 80 7.75 -8.52 9.76
N GLU A 81 9.08 -8.41 9.95
CA GLU A 81 9.75 -7.20 10.42
C GLU A 81 9.55 -6.04 9.43
N GLY A 82 9.81 -6.25 8.13
CA GLY A 82 9.63 -5.23 7.11
C GLY A 82 8.20 -4.73 7.01
N MET A 83 7.23 -5.65 7.04
CA MET A 83 5.81 -5.28 7.01
C MET A 83 5.37 -4.62 8.31
N THR A 84 5.97 -4.97 9.45
CA THR A 84 5.71 -4.29 10.73
C THR A 84 6.12 -2.83 10.66
N VAL A 85 7.35 -2.56 10.20
CA VAL A 85 7.87 -1.19 10.04
C VAL A 85 6.95 -0.36 9.16
N ARG A 86 6.61 -0.90 7.98
CA ARG A 86 5.70 -0.26 7.03
C ARG A 86 4.33 0.02 7.64
N THR A 87 3.70 -1.01 8.19
CA THR A 87 2.35 -0.91 8.75
C THR A 87 2.28 0.11 9.87
N ARG A 88 3.22 0.08 10.83
CA ARG A 88 3.27 1.02 11.96
C ARG A 88 3.49 2.44 11.49
N TRP A 89 4.33 2.63 10.45
CA TRP A 89 4.60 3.95 9.92
C TRP A 89 3.34 4.58 9.29
N PHE A 90 2.62 3.82 8.49
CA PHE A 90 1.37 4.30 7.90
C PHE A 90 0.23 4.42 8.92
N ASP A 91 0.14 3.54 9.90
CA ASP A 91 -0.85 3.64 10.97
C ASP A 91 -0.66 4.92 11.79
N LYS A 92 0.61 5.33 12.01
CA LYS A 92 0.96 6.54 12.71
C LYS A 92 0.39 7.80 12.06
N LEU A 93 0.26 7.85 10.72
CA LEU A 93 -0.38 8.98 10.04
C LEU A 93 -1.78 9.24 10.62
N PHE A 94 -2.59 8.19 10.77
CA PHE A 94 -3.98 8.31 11.23
C PHE A 94 -4.06 8.64 12.72
N THR A 95 -3.16 8.10 13.54
CA THR A 95 -3.11 8.45 14.96
C THR A 95 -2.67 9.89 15.16
N ASP A 96 -1.68 10.37 14.41
CA ASP A 96 -1.24 11.78 14.45
C ASP A 96 -2.32 12.73 13.88
N ALA A 97 -3.06 12.29 12.87
CA ALA A 97 -4.18 13.06 12.31
C ALA A 97 -5.32 13.18 13.33
N ALA A 98 -5.68 12.08 13.98
CA ALA A 98 -6.71 12.09 15.04
C ALA A 98 -6.33 13.01 16.21
N ALA A 99 -5.05 13.01 16.62
CA ALA A 99 -4.53 13.90 17.66
C ALA A 99 -4.54 15.39 17.24
N ALA A 100 -4.52 15.67 15.94
CA ALA A 100 -4.65 17.01 15.36
C ALA A 100 -6.09 17.36 14.96
N ASP A 101 -7.08 16.64 15.47
CA ASP A 101 -8.51 16.85 15.24
C ASP A 101 -8.96 16.66 13.78
N VAL A 102 -8.20 15.90 12.97
CA VAL A 102 -8.59 15.50 11.62
C VAL A 102 -9.59 14.35 11.72
N ARG A 103 -10.75 14.50 11.06
CA ARG A 103 -11.87 13.54 11.13
C ARG A 103 -12.25 12.95 9.78
N GLN A 104 -11.52 13.26 8.73
CA GLN A 104 -11.64 12.62 7.41
C GLN A 104 -10.34 11.86 7.10
N ALA A 105 -10.48 10.63 6.66
CA ALA A 105 -9.37 9.81 6.19
C ALA A 105 -9.72 9.22 4.82
N VAL A 106 -8.77 9.20 3.90
CA VAL A 106 -8.93 8.62 2.55
C VAL A 106 -7.81 7.62 2.28
N ILE A 107 -8.19 6.40 1.97
CA ILE A 107 -7.29 5.32 1.59
C ILE A 107 -7.45 5.09 0.09
N LEU A 108 -6.46 5.52 -0.69
CA LEU A 108 -6.43 5.38 -2.14
C LEU A 108 -5.88 4.01 -2.53
N ALA A 109 -6.54 3.32 -3.46
CA ALA A 109 -6.24 1.92 -3.81
C ALA A 109 -6.19 1.03 -2.56
N ALA A 110 -7.32 0.99 -1.85
CA ALA A 110 -7.41 0.41 -0.51
C ALA A 110 -7.16 -1.11 -0.46
N GLY A 111 -7.20 -1.83 -1.57
CA GLY A 111 -6.87 -3.25 -1.64
C GLY A 111 -7.49 -4.07 -0.50
N LEU A 112 -6.63 -4.83 0.18
CA LEU A 112 -6.99 -5.60 1.38
C LEU A 112 -6.65 -4.85 2.68
N ASP A 113 -6.62 -3.52 2.67
CA ASP A 113 -6.48 -2.70 3.87
C ASP A 113 -7.69 -2.87 4.79
N ALA A 114 -7.42 -3.11 6.07
CA ALA A 114 -8.45 -3.30 7.09
C ALA A 114 -8.40 -2.22 8.20
N ARG A 115 -7.72 -1.08 7.97
CA ARG A 115 -7.58 -0.01 8.98
C ARG A 115 -8.90 0.53 9.48
N ALA A 116 -9.92 0.63 8.62
CA ALA A 116 -11.27 1.04 9.04
C ALA A 116 -11.88 0.13 10.11
N TYR A 117 -11.42 -1.13 10.18
CA TYR A 117 -11.90 -2.15 11.13
C TYR A 117 -10.98 -2.34 12.33
N ARG A 118 -9.67 -2.11 12.18
CA ARG A 118 -8.69 -2.48 13.21
C ARG A 118 -8.13 -1.32 14.02
N LEU A 119 -8.02 -0.12 13.45
CA LEU A 119 -7.52 1.04 14.17
C LEU A 119 -8.57 1.61 15.14
N ASP A 120 -8.08 2.25 16.20
CA ASP A 120 -8.93 2.96 17.14
C ASP A 120 -9.12 4.40 16.65
N TRP A 121 -10.15 4.58 15.82
CA TRP A 121 -10.49 5.88 15.25
C TRP A 121 -11.10 6.81 16.30
N ALA A 122 -10.80 8.11 16.20
CA ALA A 122 -11.50 9.11 16.99
C ALA A 122 -13.00 9.11 16.63
N ALA A 123 -13.84 9.50 17.60
CA ALA A 123 -15.27 9.61 17.36
C ALA A 123 -15.58 10.51 16.14
N GLU A 124 -16.63 10.15 15.40
CA GLU A 124 -17.07 10.88 14.21
C GLU A 124 -16.07 10.88 13.03
N THR A 125 -15.04 10.02 13.06
CA THR A 125 -14.15 9.89 11.92
C THR A 125 -14.81 9.12 10.77
N THR A 126 -14.81 9.74 9.57
CA THR A 126 -15.21 9.09 8.32
C THR A 126 -13.96 8.59 7.60
N VAL A 127 -13.96 7.31 7.21
CA VAL A 127 -12.91 6.67 6.43
C VAL A 127 -13.45 6.32 5.05
N TYR A 128 -12.92 6.97 4.04
CA TYR A 128 -13.22 6.70 2.63
C TYR A 128 -12.21 5.69 2.08
N GLU A 129 -12.69 4.57 1.58
CA GLU A 129 -11.86 3.58 0.88
C GLU A 129 -12.20 3.57 -0.61
N LEU A 130 -11.20 3.89 -1.44
CA LEU A 130 -11.33 3.89 -2.89
C LEU A 130 -10.59 2.70 -3.49
N ASP A 131 -11.25 1.93 -4.30
CA ASP A 131 -10.64 0.87 -5.12
C ASP A 131 -11.58 0.45 -6.24
N GLN A 132 -11.10 -0.45 -7.10
CA GLN A 132 -11.91 -1.10 -8.14
C GLN A 132 -13.17 -1.77 -7.54
N PRO A 133 -14.28 -1.79 -8.26
CA PRO A 133 -15.54 -2.35 -7.75
C PRO A 133 -15.41 -3.76 -7.20
N GLU A 134 -14.68 -4.62 -7.91
CA GLU A 134 -14.50 -6.02 -7.55
C GLU A 134 -13.71 -6.17 -6.23
N VAL A 135 -12.72 -5.30 -5.99
CA VAL A 135 -11.91 -5.29 -4.77
C VAL A 135 -12.75 -4.83 -3.57
N ILE A 136 -13.51 -3.76 -3.74
CA ILE A 136 -14.41 -3.23 -2.70
C ILE A 136 -15.48 -4.27 -2.33
N GLU A 137 -16.12 -4.88 -3.34
CA GLU A 137 -17.15 -5.90 -3.13
C GLU A 137 -16.57 -7.11 -2.38
N PHE A 138 -15.44 -7.66 -2.88
CA PHE A 138 -14.76 -8.80 -2.27
C PHE A 138 -14.41 -8.53 -0.80
N LYS A 139 -13.73 -7.43 -0.50
CA LYS A 139 -13.31 -7.07 0.86
C LYS A 139 -14.52 -6.92 1.78
N THR A 140 -15.51 -6.17 1.34
CA THR A 140 -16.73 -5.92 2.14
C THR A 140 -17.47 -7.21 2.42
N LYS A 141 -17.69 -8.07 1.43
CA LYS A 141 -18.35 -9.36 1.58
C LYS A 141 -17.60 -10.28 2.55
N THR A 142 -16.27 -10.36 2.40
CA THR A 142 -15.42 -11.22 3.25
C THR A 142 -15.48 -10.75 4.70
N LEU A 143 -15.27 -9.47 4.98
CA LEU A 143 -15.27 -8.94 6.34
C LEU A 143 -16.67 -9.02 7.00
N THR A 144 -17.73 -8.78 6.23
CA THR A 144 -19.12 -8.99 6.71
C THR A 144 -19.36 -10.46 7.05
N GLY A 145 -18.89 -11.39 6.22
CA GLY A 145 -19.00 -12.83 6.47
C GLY A 145 -18.28 -13.28 7.75
N LEU A 146 -17.24 -12.57 8.15
CA LEU A 146 -16.53 -12.77 9.43
C LEU A 146 -17.23 -12.11 10.63
N GLY A 147 -18.33 -11.41 10.43
CA GLY A 147 -19.01 -10.63 11.46
C GLY A 147 -18.26 -9.37 11.89
N ALA A 148 -17.24 -8.95 11.12
CA ALA A 148 -16.47 -7.75 11.42
C ALA A 148 -17.32 -6.49 11.23
N GLN A 149 -17.14 -5.53 12.14
CA GLN A 149 -17.78 -4.21 12.07
C GLN A 149 -16.71 -3.14 11.98
N PRO A 150 -16.85 -2.13 11.09
CA PRO A 150 -15.96 -0.99 11.07
C PRO A 150 -15.96 -0.25 12.41
N LYS A 151 -14.80 0.27 12.81
CA LYS A 151 -14.66 1.12 13.99
C LYS A 151 -14.81 2.62 13.66
N SER A 152 -15.12 2.96 12.40
CA SER A 152 -15.31 4.32 11.88
C SER A 152 -16.57 4.37 11.01
N ASP A 153 -17.03 5.57 10.61
CA ASP A 153 -17.97 5.71 9.50
C ASP A 153 -17.25 5.36 8.19
N ARG A 154 -17.26 4.07 7.85
CA ARG A 154 -16.61 3.55 6.65
C ARG A 154 -17.47 3.80 5.42
N ARG A 155 -16.94 4.54 4.45
CA ARG A 155 -17.57 4.80 3.15
C ARG A 155 -16.71 4.23 2.04
N THR A 156 -17.27 3.31 1.27
CA THR A 156 -16.58 2.68 0.15
C THR A 156 -16.95 3.35 -1.15
N ILE A 157 -15.97 3.64 -1.99
CA ILE A 157 -16.14 4.25 -3.30
C ILE A 157 -15.53 3.31 -4.33
N ALA A 158 -16.41 2.56 -4.98
CA ALA A 158 -16.06 1.60 -6.01
C ALA A 158 -15.75 2.33 -7.33
N ILE A 159 -14.48 2.72 -7.50
CA ILE A 159 -14.03 3.52 -8.65
C ILE A 159 -12.58 3.22 -9.01
N ASP A 160 -12.31 3.22 -10.32
CA ASP A 160 -10.94 3.26 -10.81
C ASP A 160 -10.35 4.66 -10.63
N LEU A 161 -9.14 4.79 -10.08
CA LEU A 161 -8.47 6.08 -9.87
C LEU A 161 -8.08 6.81 -11.18
N ARG A 162 -8.23 6.16 -12.33
CA ARG A 162 -8.16 6.81 -13.65
C ARG A 162 -9.36 7.71 -13.93
N ASN A 163 -10.49 7.43 -13.31
CA ASN A 163 -11.74 8.17 -13.46
C ASN A 163 -11.82 9.41 -12.53
N ASP A 164 -12.98 10.06 -12.50
CA ASP A 164 -13.22 11.24 -11.66
C ASP A 164 -13.54 10.85 -10.20
N TRP A 165 -12.55 10.29 -9.52
CA TRP A 165 -12.66 9.97 -8.10
C TRP A 165 -12.83 11.19 -7.18
N PRO A 166 -12.32 12.42 -7.50
CA PRO A 166 -12.62 13.62 -6.74
C PRO A 166 -14.12 13.94 -6.67
N LYS A 167 -14.82 13.77 -7.79
CA LYS A 167 -16.29 13.93 -7.83
C LYS A 167 -16.96 12.83 -6.99
N ALA A 168 -16.54 11.57 -7.19
CA ALA A 168 -17.10 10.45 -6.44
C ALA A 168 -16.94 10.61 -4.92
N LEU A 169 -15.79 11.15 -4.43
CA LEU A 169 -15.59 11.48 -3.03
C LEU A 169 -16.63 12.49 -2.53
N ARG A 170 -16.80 13.62 -3.24
CA ARG A 170 -17.75 14.66 -2.88
C ARG A 170 -19.19 14.13 -2.87
N ASP A 171 -19.57 13.32 -3.88
CA ASP A 171 -20.89 12.70 -3.96
C ASP A 171 -21.17 11.76 -2.76
N ASN A 172 -20.11 11.25 -2.11
CA ASN A 172 -20.19 10.43 -0.90
C ASN A 172 -20.00 11.22 0.42
N GLY A 173 -20.10 12.55 0.34
CA GLY A 173 -20.10 13.42 1.52
C GLY A 173 -18.71 13.83 2.02
N PHE A 174 -17.71 13.75 1.17
CA PHE A 174 -16.39 14.32 1.45
C PHE A 174 -16.45 15.85 1.45
N ASP A 175 -15.89 16.46 2.48
CA ASP A 175 -15.80 17.92 2.63
C ASP A 175 -14.36 18.41 2.33
N PRO A 176 -14.11 19.05 1.17
CA PRO A 176 -12.78 19.54 0.83
C PRO A 176 -12.34 20.75 1.69
N SER A 177 -13.25 21.34 2.47
CA SER A 177 -12.93 22.43 3.41
C SER A 177 -12.43 21.94 4.77
N ALA A 178 -12.59 20.64 5.07
CA ALA A 178 -12.11 20.03 6.30
C ALA A 178 -10.75 19.34 6.09
N PRO A 179 -9.83 19.41 7.07
CA PRO A 179 -8.56 18.71 7.02
C PRO A 179 -8.75 17.20 6.84
N THR A 180 -7.93 16.61 5.99
CA THR A 180 -8.04 15.19 5.60
C THR A 180 -6.71 14.47 5.73
N ALA A 181 -6.72 13.23 6.21
CA ALA A 181 -5.57 12.33 6.21
C ALA A 181 -5.62 11.40 4.97
N TRP A 182 -4.68 11.56 4.06
CA TRP A 182 -4.57 10.81 2.81
C TRP A 182 -3.50 9.74 2.90
N ILE A 183 -3.77 8.56 2.39
CA ILE A 183 -2.78 7.50 2.24
C ILE A 183 -2.79 6.98 0.79
N ALA A 184 -1.57 6.89 0.22
CA ALA A 184 -1.29 6.25 -1.07
C ALA A 184 -0.17 5.22 -0.86
N GLU A 185 -0.50 4.11 -0.17
CA GLU A 185 0.43 3.05 0.19
C GLU A 185 0.56 2.02 -0.94
N GLY A 186 1.79 1.79 -1.43
CA GLY A 186 2.07 0.82 -2.49
C GLY A 186 1.38 1.13 -3.82
N LEU A 187 1.12 2.41 -4.11
CA LEU A 187 0.34 2.82 -5.28
C LEU A 187 1.21 3.39 -6.39
N LEU A 188 2.16 4.26 -6.08
CA LEU A 188 2.80 5.13 -7.07
C LEU A 188 3.53 4.38 -8.17
N ILE A 189 4.16 3.25 -7.88
CA ILE A 189 4.88 2.43 -8.87
C ILE A 189 3.95 1.84 -9.94
N TYR A 190 2.67 1.71 -9.62
CA TYR A 190 1.63 1.18 -10.53
C TYR A 190 0.95 2.29 -11.34
N LEU A 191 1.39 3.52 -11.21
CA LEU A 191 0.89 4.67 -11.97
C LEU A 191 1.90 5.11 -13.04
N PRO A 192 1.45 5.49 -14.23
CA PRO A 192 2.29 6.27 -15.15
C PRO A 192 2.82 7.53 -14.46
N PRO A 193 4.02 8.04 -14.83
CA PRO A 193 4.58 9.24 -14.21
C PRO A 193 3.61 10.43 -14.14
N GLN A 194 2.91 10.71 -15.24
CA GLN A 194 1.93 11.81 -15.31
C GLN A 194 0.69 11.56 -14.44
N ALA A 195 0.30 10.30 -14.24
CA ALA A 195 -0.80 9.95 -13.37
C ALA A 195 -0.44 10.09 -11.88
N GLN A 196 0.84 9.90 -11.52
CA GLN A 196 1.35 10.22 -10.18
C GLN A 196 1.20 11.72 -9.90
N ASP A 197 1.63 12.59 -10.81
CA ASP A 197 1.53 14.04 -10.64
C ASP A 197 0.06 14.48 -10.53
N LEU A 198 -0.79 13.99 -11.42
CA LEU A 198 -2.23 14.26 -11.37
C LEU A 198 -2.88 13.77 -10.07
N LEU A 199 -2.43 12.63 -9.50
CA LEU A 199 -2.91 12.14 -8.21
C LEU A 199 -2.62 13.15 -7.10
N PHE A 200 -1.39 13.67 -7.04
CA PHE A 200 -1.00 14.67 -6.03
C PHE A 200 -1.67 16.03 -6.28
N ASP A 201 -1.88 16.44 -7.53
CA ASP A 201 -2.66 17.65 -7.84
C ASP A 201 -4.08 17.56 -7.28
N ARG A 202 -4.76 16.44 -7.52
CA ARG A 202 -6.10 16.18 -7.00
C ARG A 202 -6.15 16.12 -5.47
N ILE A 203 -5.16 15.45 -4.84
CA ILE A 203 -5.03 15.47 -3.37
C ILE A 203 -4.84 16.90 -2.88
N ASN A 204 -3.98 17.68 -3.55
CA ASN A 204 -3.71 19.07 -3.19
C ASN A 204 -4.95 19.95 -3.28
N GLU A 205 -5.75 19.84 -4.35
CA GLU A 205 -6.99 20.55 -4.56
C GLU A 205 -8.09 20.21 -3.53
N LEU A 206 -8.08 18.97 -3.03
CA LEU A 206 -9.06 18.46 -2.06
C LEU A 206 -8.63 18.62 -0.61
N SER A 207 -7.48 19.25 -0.36
CA SER A 207 -6.88 19.36 0.95
C SER A 207 -7.00 20.78 1.52
N ALA A 208 -7.72 20.92 2.62
CA ALA A 208 -7.66 22.12 3.45
C ALA A 208 -6.33 22.22 4.23
N PRO A 209 -5.93 23.42 4.71
CA PRO A 209 -4.79 23.54 5.62
C PRO A 209 -4.92 22.57 6.83
N GLY A 210 -3.79 21.98 7.22
CA GLY A 210 -3.75 20.94 8.26
C GLY A 210 -4.02 19.53 7.75
N SER A 211 -4.42 19.34 6.48
CA SER A 211 -4.48 18.02 5.85
C SER A 211 -3.11 17.36 5.86
N ARG A 212 -3.11 16.04 5.87
CA ARG A 212 -1.91 15.19 5.91
C ARG A 212 -1.91 14.21 4.76
N VAL A 213 -0.75 13.89 4.23
CA VAL A 213 -0.60 12.82 3.23
C VAL A 213 0.57 11.92 3.61
N ALA A 214 0.41 10.62 3.40
CA ALA A 214 1.49 9.65 3.53
C ALA A 214 1.57 8.78 2.27
N THR A 215 2.79 8.53 1.83
CA THR A 215 3.11 7.67 0.69
C THR A 215 4.54 7.15 0.79
N GLU A 216 4.97 6.41 -0.23
CA GLU A 216 6.35 5.94 -0.38
C GLU A 216 7.02 6.68 -1.54
N HIS A 217 8.32 6.87 -1.45
CA HIS A 217 9.16 7.30 -2.55
C HIS A 217 10.25 6.26 -2.81
N ILE A 218 10.30 5.77 -4.04
CA ILE A 218 11.31 4.83 -4.52
C ILE A 218 12.22 5.59 -5.49
N PRO A 219 13.49 5.85 -5.12
CA PRO A 219 14.39 6.68 -5.92
C PRO A 219 14.71 6.08 -7.28
N ASP A 220 14.89 4.76 -7.36
CA ASP A 220 15.17 4.05 -8.60
C ASP A 220 14.26 2.84 -8.80
N ILE A 221 13.31 2.99 -9.70
CA ILE A 221 12.34 1.94 -10.02
C ILE A 221 12.97 0.77 -10.80
N LYS A 222 14.19 0.94 -11.36
CA LYS A 222 14.89 -0.12 -12.10
C LYS A 222 15.24 -1.31 -11.23
N MET A 223 15.29 -1.12 -9.91
CA MET A 223 15.48 -2.19 -8.93
C MET A 223 14.51 -3.37 -9.11
N PHE A 224 13.31 -3.13 -9.66
CA PHE A 224 12.32 -4.18 -9.92
C PHE A 224 12.51 -4.93 -11.24
N SER A 225 13.48 -4.53 -12.06
CA SER A 225 13.73 -5.11 -13.37
C SER A 225 15.15 -5.65 -13.56
N ASP A 226 15.94 -5.71 -12.51
CA ASP A 226 17.29 -6.24 -12.54
C ASP A 226 17.32 -7.79 -12.61
N GLU A 227 18.51 -8.36 -12.89
CA GLU A 227 18.69 -9.81 -12.97
C GLU A 227 18.31 -10.53 -11.68
N ARG A 228 18.39 -9.85 -10.57
CA ARG A 228 18.06 -10.41 -9.27
C ARG A 228 16.55 -10.52 -9.07
N SER A 229 15.79 -9.47 -9.34
CA SER A 229 14.31 -9.50 -9.35
C SER A 229 13.81 -10.61 -10.26
N GLN A 230 14.49 -10.83 -11.38
CA GLN A 230 14.16 -11.94 -12.27
C GLN A 230 14.43 -13.30 -11.61
N ARG A 231 15.57 -13.48 -10.93
CA ARG A 231 15.86 -14.77 -10.22
C ARG A 231 14.82 -15.08 -9.14
N ILE A 232 14.39 -14.06 -8.39
CA ILE A 232 13.33 -14.25 -7.37
C ILE A 232 12.02 -14.65 -8.05
N THR A 233 11.64 -13.97 -9.11
CA THR A 233 10.43 -14.30 -9.90
C THR A 233 10.48 -15.73 -10.42
N ASP A 234 11.61 -16.17 -10.99
CA ASP A 234 11.77 -17.51 -11.54
C ASP A 234 11.66 -18.61 -10.46
N ARG A 235 12.11 -18.32 -9.25
CA ARG A 235 11.92 -19.21 -8.09
C ARG A 235 10.46 -19.24 -7.64
N LEU A 236 9.83 -18.10 -7.47
CA LEU A 236 8.41 -18.00 -7.08
C LEU A 236 7.51 -18.77 -8.06
N LYS A 237 7.86 -18.78 -9.34
CA LYS A 237 7.16 -19.54 -10.37
C LYS A 237 7.16 -21.03 -10.12
N GLN A 238 8.22 -21.60 -9.55
CA GLN A 238 8.32 -23.02 -9.19
C GLN A 238 7.30 -23.41 -8.11
N TYR A 239 6.88 -22.43 -7.28
CA TYR A 239 5.86 -22.61 -6.27
C TYR A 239 4.46 -22.19 -6.74
N GLY A 240 4.28 -21.95 -8.06
CA GLY A 240 2.99 -21.60 -8.66
C GLY A 240 2.67 -20.11 -8.63
N HIS A 241 3.62 -19.26 -8.26
CA HIS A 241 3.46 -17.80 -8.27
C HIS A 241 4.17 -17.19 -9.48
N ASP A 242 3.42 -17.05 -10.60
CA ASP A 242 3.96 -16.56 -11.89
C ASP A 242 3.60 -15.09 -12.13
N ILE A 243 4.01 -14.21 -11.24
CA ILE A 243 3.80 -12.76 -11.36
C ILE A 243 5.15 -12.06 -11.42
N GLN A 244 5.34 -11.29 -12.49
CA GLN A 244 6.55 -10.52 -12.70
C GLN A 244 6.31 -9.06 -12.34
N MET A 245 6.95 -8.56 -11.28
CA MET A 245 6.82 -7.18 -10.86
C MET A 245 7.13 -6.18 -11.96
N LYS A 246 8.16 -6.46 -12.79
CA LYS A 246 8.55 -5.59 -13.91
C LYS A 246 7.42 -5.34 -14.92
N ASP A 247 6.46 -6.29 -15.05
CA ASP A 247 5.34 -6.16 -15.98
C ASP A 247 4.17 -5.38 -15.37
N LEU A 248 4.18 -5.19 -14.04
CA LEU A 248 3.12 -4.49 -13.32
C LEU A 248 3.42 -3.02 -13.08
N ILE A 249 4.69 -2.64 -13.06
CA ILE A 249 5.13 -1.28 -12.75
C ILE A 249 5.30 -0.44 -14.02
N TYR A 250 5.12 0.87 -13.89
CA TYR A 250 5.39 1.80 -14.97
C TYR A 250 6.79 2.38 -14.85
N HIS A 251 7.62 2.12 -15.85
CA HIS A 251 8.95 2.70 -15.98
C HIS A 251 8.87 4.12 -16.56
N GLY A 252 9.91 4.90 -16.35
CA GLY A 252 10.05 6.26 -16.87
C GLY A 252 10.48 7.26 -15.80
N GLU A 253 10.94 8.43 -16.25
CA GLU A 253 11.24 9.54 -15.35
C GLU A 253 9.95 10.04 -14.71
N ARG A 254 9.97 10.23 -13.39
CA ARG A 254 8.84 10.72 -12.61
C ARG A 254 9.26 11.81 -11.66
N SER A 255 8.33 12.66 -11.30
CA SER A 255 8.55 13.72 -10.33
C SER A 255 8.99 13.15 -8.99
N HIS A 256 9.99 13.79 -8.39
CA HIS A 256 10.43 13.42 -7.05
C HIS A 256 9.36 13.83 -6.03
N VAL A 257 8.78 12.85 -5.34
CA VAL A 257 7.60 13.05 -4.49
C VAL A 257 7.80 14.17 -3.45
N ILE A 258 8.96 14.20 -2.80
CA ILE A 258 9.27 15.19 -1.76
C ILE A 258 9.29 16.60 -2.36
N GLU A 259 10.01 16.79 -3.46
CA GLU A 259 10.13 18.10 -4.13
C GLU A 259 8.78 18.56 -4.68
N TYR A 260 8.00 17.62 -5.22
CA TYR A 260 6.66 17.90 -5.73
C TYR A 260 5.74 18.43 -4.63
N LEU A 261 5.67 17.74 -3.48
CA LEU A 261 4.84 18.17 -2.36
C LEU A 261 5.30 19.50 -1.78
N ILE A 262 6.62 19.72 -1.62
CA ILE A 262 7.16 21.02 -1.16
C ILE A 262 6.74 22.15 -2.10
N GLY A 263 6.86 21.93 -3.42
CA GLY A 263 6.45 22.90 -4.45
C GLY A 263 4.96 23.24 -4.42
N HIS A 264 4.11 22.35 -3.88
CA HIS A 264 2.67 22.53 -3.74
C HIS A 264 2.21 22.97 -2.33
N GLY A 265 3.14 23.47 -1.50
CA GLY A 265 2.81 24.07 -0.22
C GLY A 265 2.61 23.07 0.93
N TRP A 266 3.29 21.93 0.88
CA TRP A 266 3.31 20.96 1.95
C TRP A 266 4.63 21.04 2.75
N ASP A 267 4.54 20.89 4.06
CA ASP A 267 5.69 20.66 4.93
C ASP A 267 5.97 19.16 4.99
N VAL A 268 7.08 18.73 4.38
CA VAL A 268 7.39 17.34 4.13
C VAL A 268 8.40 16.81 5.15
N SER A 269 8.15 15.60 5.63
CA SER A 269 9.08 14.77 6.40
C SER A 269 9.25 13.43 5.70
N ALA A 270 10.47 12.93 5.62
CA ALA A 270 10.78 11.65 5.05
C ALA A 270 11.65 10.84 5.99
N GLN A 271 11.48 9.52 5.94
CA GLN A 271 12.28 8.55 6.70
C GLN A 271 12.65 7.40 5.77
N THR A 272 13.93 7.11 5.65
CA THR A 272 14.39 5.94 4.87
C THR A 272 13.92 4.65 5.52
N MET A 273 13.80 3.57 4.73
CA MET A 273 13.45 2.26 5.27
C MET A 273 14.43 1.83 6.37
N ARG A 274 15.73 2.08 6.19
CA ARG A 274 16.77 1.80 7.18
C ARG A 274 16.50 2.53 8.51
N GLU A 275 16.20 3.82 8.47
CA GLU A 275 15.88 4.61 9.67
C GLU A 275 14.58 4.13 10.32
N ALA A 276 13.60 3.73 9.52
CA ALA A 276 12.34 3.20 10.03
C ALA A 276 12.53 1.85 10.75
N TYR A 277 13.41 0.97 10.25
CA TYR A 277 13.81 -0.25 10.98
C TYR A 277 14.42 0.08 12.35
N ALA A 278 15.40 0.98 12.38
CA ALA A 278 16.04 1.41 13.62
C ALA A 278 15.04 2.00 14.62
N THR A 279 14.11 2.83 14.16
CA THR A 279 13.05 3.43 14.99
C THR A 279 12.13 2.37 15.60
N ASN A 280 11.95 1.23 14.92
CA ASN A 280 11.14 0.11 15.39
C ASN A 280 11.94 -0.92 16.22
N GLY A 281 13.24 -0.69 16.44
CA GLY A 281 14.09 -1.60 17.21
C GLY A 281 14.52 -2.83 16.43
N PHE A 282 14.45 -2.81 15.11
CA PHE A 282 14.91 -3.87 14.23
C PHE A 282 16.25 -3.51 13.59
N GLU A 283 17.07 -4.52 13.33
CA GLU A 283 18.28 -4.39 12.54
C GLU A 283 17.92 -4.45 11.05
N PHE A 284 18.33 -3.42 10.30
CA PHE A 284 18.09 -3.40 8.85
C PHE A 284 18.91 -4.48 8.15
N PRO A 285 18.31 -5.37 7.36
CA PRO A 285 19.04 -6.41 6.64
C PRO A 285 19.89 -5.81 5.53
N GLU A 286 21.23 -5.91 5.69
CA GLU A 286 22.20 -5.38 4.72
C GLU A 286 22.39 -6.26 3.48
N GLN A 287 21.72 -7.43 3.45
CA GLN A 287 21.81 -8.33 2.31
C GLN A 287 21.21 -7.68 1.07
N GLU A 288 21.72 -8.14 -0.08
CA GLU A 288 21.36 -7.57 -1.37
C GLU A 288 19.85 -7.48 -1.64
N THR A 289 19.01 -8.46 -1.21
CA THR A 289 17.58 -8.48 -1.52
C THR A 289 16.79 -7.37 -0.84
N ILE A 290 17.08 -7.10 0.43
CA ILE A 290 16.39 -6.07 1.19
C ILE A 290 17.21 -4.78 1.17
N GLY A 291 18.54 -4.89 1.10
CA GLY A 291 19.45 -3.75 1.02
C GLY A 291 19.15 -2.82 -0.17
N MET A 292 18.62 -3.36 -1.27
CA MET A 292 18.18 -2.55 -2.41
C MET A 292 17.07 -1.56 -2.05
N PHE A 293 16.27 -1.85 -1.02
CA PHE A 293 15.21 -0.95 -0.54
C PHE A 293 15.68 0.04 0.52
N ALA A 294 16.97 0.07 0.85
CA ALA A 294 17.52 0.93 1.92
C ALA A 294 17.16 2.41 1.72
N ASP A 295 17.16 2.86 0.46
CA ASP A 295 16.88 4.23 0.06
C ASP A 295 15.40 4.50 -0.24
N LEU A 296 14.54 3.47 -0.19
CA LEU A 296 13.11 3.68 -0.17
C LEU A 296 12.77 4.58 1.01
N SER A 297 11.99 5.61 0.77
CA SER A 297 11.58 6.54 1.81
C SER A 297 10.08 6.51 2.03
N TYR A 298 9.68 6.45 3.30
CA TYR A 298 8.33 6.76 3.73
C TYR A 298 8.20 8.27 3.85
N VAL A 299 7.26 8.85 3.13
CA VAL A 299 7.06 10.31 3.01
C VAL A 299 5.74 10.68 3.65
N SER A 300 5.78 11.60 4.61
CA SER A 300 4.58 12.24 5.16
C SER A 300 4.66 13.76 4.97
N ALA A 301 3.52 14.40 4.78
CA ALA A 301 3.47 15.85 4.65
C ALA A 301 2.22 16.44 5.28
N VAL A 302 2.32 17.69 5.70
CA VAL A 302 1.21 18.48 6.26
C VAL A 302 0.99 19.69 5.37
N LYS A 303 -0.25 19.94 4.97
CA LYS A 303 -0.66 21.10 4.16
C LYS A 303 -0.58 22.37 4.99
N ARG A 304 0.11 23.41 4.45
CA ARG A 304 0.18 24.75 5.06
C ARG A 304 -1.13 25.49 5.01
#